data_be50a2372420b7bd12800456ab16cf6e
#
_entry.id   be50a2372420b7bd12800456ab16cf6e
#
_cell.length_a   1.000
_cell.length_b   1.000
_cell.length_c   1.000
_cell.angle_alpha   90.00
_cell.angle_beta   90.00
_cell.angle_gamma   90.00
#
_symmetry.space_group_name_H-M   'P 1'
#
loop_
_entity.id
_entity.type
_entity.pdbx_description
1 polymer ?
#
loop_
_entity_poly.entity_id
_entity_poly.type
_entity_poly.pdbx_seq_one_letter_code
_entity_poly.pdbx_strand_id
1 'polypeptide(L)'
;MTRKRRGRGESRLEKAIVAGHLCKVFSVTKGTFRRTKTQVGAVKDVSFEVDYGELFGLVGPNGAGKTTTIKMLTTMLIPTSGKATVLGYDVQRDVTKIRQKIGIILGGERGLYTRVSAIDNLRYFADLYGVSSSIRDNRIKELLQFIGLWDRARDRVETYSKGMKQRLHIARGLINNPELIFMDEPTIGLDPEIARETRKMIKELVEKGKTILLTTHYMFEADELCKRVAIIRNGEIVALDTPSGLKKYVIDTRVVEVEGFGITDKEVAEFKEVSDVLSVSADLGENKQILKIQTPKGSEIISEVQEILKNSRIYDIKIKEPTLEDAYLRLVTN
;
A
#
# COMPACT_ATOMS: atom_id res chain seq x y z
N MET A 1 -59.03 2.99 -0.97
CA MET A 1 -57.92 2.01 -0.97
C MET A 1 -56.59 2.76 -0.99
N THR A 2 -55.98 2.94 0.15
CA THR A 2 -54.82 3.81 0.41
C THR A 2 -53.55 2.99 0.25
N ARG A 3 -52.74 3.27 -0.78
CA ARG A 3 -51.39 2.69 -0.95
C ARG A 3 -50.43 3.31 0.06
N LYS A 4 -50.06 2.54 1.08
CA LYS A 4 -48.97 2.88 1.99
C LYS A 4 -47.66 3.02 1.19
N ARG A 5 -47.10 4.24 1.15
CA ARG A 5 -45.75 4.50 0.75
C ARG A 5 -44.81 3.87 1.80
N ARG A 6 -44.05 2.84 1.40
CA ARG A 6 -42.96 2.31 2.19
C ARG A 6 -41.89 3.38 2.28
N GLY A 7 -41.44 3.66 3.50
CA GLY A 7 -40.44 4.64 3.83
C GLY A 7 -39.13 4.36 3.09
N ARG A 8 -38.46 5.41 2.65
CA ARG A 8 -37.07 5.41 2.21
C ARG A 8 -36.20 4.99 3.40
N GLY A 9 -35.76 3.73 3.42
CA GLY A 9 -34.62 3.34 4.22
C GLY A 9 -33.39 4.11 3.73
N GLU A 10 -32.60 4.63 4.65
CA GLU A 10 -31.31 5.19 4.40
C GLU A 10 -30.55 4.26 3.46
N SER A 11 -30.11 4.75 2.30
CA SER A 11 -29.28 4.02 1.36
C SER A 11 -27.93 3.78 2.06
N ARG A 12 -27.78 2.61 2.66
CA ARG A 12 -26.48 2.11 3.09
C ARG A 12 -25.65 2.10 1.83
N LEU A 13 -24.70 3.04 1.71
CA LEU A 13 -23.77 3.09 0.57
C LEU A 13 -23.18 1.68 0.45
N GLU A 14 -23.43 1.03 -0.69
CA GLU A 14 -22.91 -0.30 -0.95
C GLU A 14 -21.37 -0.21 -0.88
N LYS A 15 -20.75 -1.12 -0.13
CA LYS A 15 -19.29 -1.17 0.01
C LYS A 15 -18.67 -1.95 -1.14
N ALA A 16 -17.58 -1.45 -1.71
CA ALA A 16 -16.83 -2.18 -2.72
C ALA A 16 -16.09 -3.38 -2.14
N ILE A 17 -15.62 -3.28 -0.89
CA ILE A 17 -15.03 -4.38 -0.14
C ILE A 17 -15.62 -4.39 1.26
N VAL A 18 -15.98 -5.57 1.76
CA VAL A 18 -16.25 -5.83 3.17
C VAL A 18 -15.42 -7.03 3.59
N ALA A 19 -14.51 -6.85 4.52
CA ALA A 19 -13.70 -7.89 5.13
C ALA A 19 -14.07 -7.99 6.62
N GLY A 20 -14.42 -9.18 7.08
CA GLY A 20 -14.82 -9.45 8.47
C GLY A 20 -14.03 -10.62 9.03
N HIS A 21 -13.19 -10.35 10.03
CA HIS A 21 -12.40 -11.34 10.77
C HIS A 21 -11.59 -12.28 9.87
N LEU A 22 -11.00 -11.74 8.79
CA LEU A 22 -10.20 -12.54 7.87
C LEU A 22 -8.96 -13.09 8.58
N CYS A 23 -8.79 -14.41 8.46
CA CYS A 23 -7.64 -15.13 9.01
C CYS A 23 -7.00 -16.01 7.94
N LYS A 24 -5.66 -16.11 7.96
CA LYS A 24 -4.91 -17.05 7.13
C LYS A 24 -3.75 -17.66 7.87
N VAL A 25 -3.83 -18.99 8.04
CA VAL A 25 -2.78 -19.81 8.61
C VAL A 25 -2.18 -20.71 7.54
N PHE A 26 -0.87 -20.70 7.43
CA PHE A 26 -0.11 -21.60 6.54
C PHE A 26 0.51 -22.73 7.36
N SER A 27 0.45 -23.95 6.84
CA SER A 27 1.21 -25.09 7.37
C SER A 27 2.55 -25.17 6.65
N VAL A 28 3.64 -24.91 7.36
CA VAL A 28 5.00 -24.97 6.84
C VAL A 28 5.68 -26.21 7.41
N THR A 29 6.21 -27.06 6.52
CA THR A 29 7.00 -28.22 6.93
C THR A 29 8.48 -27.82 6.92
N LYS A 30 9.13 -27.83 8.08
CA LYS A 30 10.57 -27.57 8.22
C LYS A 30 11.33 -28.89 8.43
N GLY A 31 12.52 -28.98 7.83
CA GLY A 31 13.48 -30.07 7.99
C GLY A 31 13.46 -31.09 6.85
N THR A 32 14.67 -31.53 6.45
CA THR A 32 14.89 -32.55 5.38
C THR A 32 14.76 -33.97 5.94
N PHE A 33 15.24 -34.24 7.16
CA PHE A 33 15.22 -35.57 7.79
C PHE A 33 14.15 -35.71 8.90
N ARG A 34 13.87 -34.64 9.69
CA ARG A 34 12.75 -34.61 10.64
C ARG A 34 11.77 -33.52 10.20
N ARG A 35 10.68 -33.92 9.57
CA ARG A 35 9.61 -33.03 9.12
C ARG A 35 8.74 -32.60 10.28
N THR A 36 8.95 -31.40 10.81
CA THR A 36 8.04 -30.77 11.78
C THR A 36 7.08 -29.84 11.04
N LYS A 37 5.78 -30.03 11.24
CA LYS A 37 4.74 -29.10 10.75
C LYS A 37 4.63 -27.95 11.75
N THR A 38 4.92 -26.75 11.29
CA THR A 38 4.72 -25.51 12.05
C THR A 38 3.61 -24.71 11.40
N GLN A 39 2.68 -24.18 12.18
CA GLN A 39 1.65 -23.25 11.69
C GLN A 39 2.17 -21.82 11.78
N VAL A 40 2.01 -21.07 10.71
CA VAL A 40 2.36 -19.64 10.62
C VAL A 40 1.10 -18.86 10.28
N GLY A 41 0.61 -18.06 11.24
CA GLY A 41 -0.50 -17.12 11.03
C GLY A 41 -0.01 -15.89 10.30
N ALA A 42 -0.27 -15.82 9.00
CA ALA A 42 0.09 -14.65 8.19
C ALA A 42 -0.92 -13.51 8.31
N VAL A 43 -2.19 -13.84 8.55
CA VAL A 43 -3.28 -12.91 8.87
C VAL A 43 -4.04 -13.56 10.02
N LYS A 44 -4.27 -12.81 11.11
CA LYS A 44 -4.90 -13.31 12.32
C LYS A 44 -6.33 -12.83 12.46
N ASP A 45 -6.54 -11.52 12.36
CA ASP A 45 -7.86 -10.88 12.40
C ASP A 45 -7.80 -9.56 11.63
N VAL A 46 -8.32 -9.56 10.40
CA VAL A 46 -8.38 -8.36 9.56
C VAL A 46 -9.82 -8.07 9.21
N SER A 47 -10.29 -6.90 9.69
CA SER A 47 -11.65 -6.41 9.44
C SER A 47 -11.61 -4.96 8.96
N PHE A 48 -12.16 -4.68 7.77
CA PHE A 48 -12.29 -3.34 7.22
C PHE A 48 -13.30 -3.29 6.08
N GLU A 49 -13.71 -2.07 5.74
CA GLU A 49 -14.60 -1.79 4.60
C GLU A 49 -13.99 -0.74 3.69
N VAL A 50 -14.25 -0.85 2.38
CA VAL A 50 -13.85 0.13 1.36
C VAL A 50 -15.08 0.62 0.61
N ASP A 51 -15.23 1.94 0.46
CA ASP A 51 -16.30 2.57 -0.29
C ASP A 51 -16.04 2.51 -1.80
N TYR A 52 -17.11 2.58 -2.62
CA TYR A 52 -16.93 2.78 -4.06
C TYR A 52 -16.28 4.13 -4.36
N GLY A 53 -15.36 4.17 -5.33
CA GLY A 53 -14.61 5.35 -5.71
C GLY A 53 -13.58 5.81 -4.68
N GLU A 54 -13.28 4.98 -3.67
CA GLU A 54 -12.28 5.26 -2.65
C GLU A 54 -10.90 4.73 -3.04
N LEU A 55 -9.85 5.49 -2.73
CA LEU A 55 -8.49 4.98 -2.63
C LEU A 55 -8.19 4.66 -1.18
N PHE A 56 -8.18 3.37 -0.87
CA PHE A 56 -7.95 2.85 0.48
C PHE A 56 -6.54 2.25 0.58
N GLY A 57 -5.81 2.64 1.62
CA GLY A 57 -4.45 2.15 1.90
C GLY A 57 -4.44 1.04 2.95
N LEU A 58 -3.79 -0.09 2.65
CA LEU A 58 -3.43 -1.10 3.64
C LEU A 58 -1.91 -1.06 3.84
N VAL A 59 -1.45 -0.49 4.95
CA VAL A 59 -0.09 -0.05 5.16
C VAL A 59 0.55 -0.80 6.33
N GLY A 60 1.83 -1.13 6.20
CA GLY A 60 2.55 -1.85 7.26
C GLY A 60 3.87 -2.43 6.76
N PRO A 61 4.71 -2.99 7.64
CA PRO A 61 6.02 -3.52 7.29
C PRO A 61 5.92 -4.78 6.43
N ASN A 62 7.05 -5.21 5.90
CA ASN A 62 7.13 -6.48 5.19
C ASN A 62 6.78 -7.64 6.14
N GLY A 63 5.97 -8.57 5.63
CA GLY A 63 5.48 -9.70 6.45
C GLY A 63 4.27 -9.39 7.34
N ALA A 64 3.74 -8.15 7.37
CA ALA A 64 2.57 -7.80 8.18
C ALA A 64 1.24 -8.46 7.75
N GLY A 65 1.18 -9.06 6.55
CA GLY A 65 -0.02 -9.71 6.03
C GLY A 65 -0.69 -9.00 4.86
N LYS A 66 -0.16 -7.86 4.37
CA LYS A 66 -0.71 -7.05 3.28
C LYS A 66 -1.02 -7.86 2.01
N THR A 67 0.02 -8.44 1.41
CA THR A 67 -0.10 -9.28 0.19
C THR A 67 -1.00 -10.51 0.41
N THR A 68 -0.97 -11.10 1.61
CA THR A 68 -1.85 -12.23 1.95
C THR A 68 -3.31 -11.80 1.97
N THR A 69 -3.61 -10.64 2.54
CA THR A 69 -4.95 -10.05 2.55
C THR A 69 -5.44 -9.76 1.12
N ILE A 70 -4.62 -9.10 0.28
CA ILE A 70 -4.94 -8.90 -1.14
C ILE A 70 -5.24 -10.25 -1.82
N LYS A 71 -4.40 -11.27 -1.63
CA LYS A 71 -4.63 -12.58 -2.25
C LYS A 71 -5.94 -13.24 -1.83
N MET A 72 -6.40 -13.04 -0.59
CA MET A 72 -7.71 -13.52 -0.15
C MET A 72 -8.85 -12.75 -0.83
N LEU A 73 -8.78 -11.43 -0.88
CA LEU A 73 -9.79 -10.58 -1.51
C LEU A 73 -9.87 -10.78 -3.04
N THR A 74 -8.74 -11.03 -3.69
CA THR A 74 -8.66 -11.30 -5.13
C THR A 74 -8.95 -12.77 -5.49
N THR A 75 -9.40 -13.56 -4.54
CA THR A 75 -9.72 -15.00 -4.72
C THR A 75 -8.54 -15.89 -5.10
N MET A 76 -7.30 -15.41 -4.98
CA MET A 76 -6.09 -16.21 -5.22
C MET A 76 -5.76 -17.13 -4.03
N LEU A 77 -6.32 -16.84 -2.86
CA LEU A 77 -6.07 -17.57 -1.63
C LEU A 77 -7.39 -17.71 -0.85
N ILE A 78 -7.71 -18.92 -0.42
CA ILE A 78 -8.88 -19.17 0.41
C ILE A 78 -8.54 -18.78 1.86
N PRO A 79 -9.36 -17.93 2.53
CA PRO A 79 -9.24 -17.67 3.95
C PRO A 79 -9.31 -18.96 4.79
N THR A 80 -8.57 -19.02 5.89
CA THR A 80 -8.72 -20.11 6.88
C THR A 80 -10.01 -19.93 7.69
N SER A 81 -10.35 -18.68 8.02
CA SER A 81 -11.63 -18.28 8.64
C SER A 81 -11.95 -16.83 8.30
N GLY A 82 -13.12 -16.35 8.74
CA GLY A 82 -13.65 -15.05 8.39
C GLY A 82 -14.42 -15.05 7.07
N LYS A 83 -14.93 -13.88 6.69
CA LYS A 83 -15.73 -13.69 5.47
C LYS A 83 -15.30 -12.42 4.77
N ALA A 84 -15.37 -12.41 3.45
CA ALA A 84 -15.23 -11.17 2.70
C ALA A 84 -16.15 -11.17 1.48
N THR A 85 -16.60 -9.95 1.13
CA THR A 85 -17.27 -9.69 -0.13
C THR A 85 -16.51 -8.63 -0.91
N VAL A 86 -16.46 -8.80 -2.22
CA VAL A 86 -15.82 -7.89 -3.18
C VAL A 86 -16.87 -7.56 -4.25
N LEU A 87 -17.19 -6.28 -4.42
CA LEU A 87 -18.26 -5.81 -5.32
C LEU A 87 -19.60 -6.56 -5.07
N GLY A 88 -19.91 -6.85 -3.80
CA GLY A 88 -21.11 -7.59 -3.38
C GLY A 88 -21.03 -9.11 -3.54
N TYR A 89 -19.93 -9.67 -4.08
CA TYR A 89 -19.74 -11.10 -4.32
C TYR A 89 -18.88 -11.73 -3.22
N ASP A 90 -19.22 -12.94 -2.78
CA ASP A 90 -18.46 -13.71 -1.79
C ASP A 90 -17.14 -14.23 -2.39
N VAL A 91 -16.01 -13.97 -1.72
CA VAL A 91 -14.66 -14.33 -2.22
C VAL A 91 -14.42 -15.83 -2.36
N GLN A 92 -15.22 -16.68 -1.73
CA GLN A 92 -15.08 -18.12 -1.81
C GLN A 92 -16.06 -18.76 -2.81
N ARG A 93 -17.25 -18.16 -2.98
CA ARG A 93 -18.34 -18.73 -3.79
C ARG A 93 -18.41 -18.14 -5.21
N ASP A 94 -18.16 -16.85 -5.34
CA ASP A 94 -18.37 -16.10 -6.60
C ASP A 94 -17.06 -15.76 -7.31
N VAL A 95 -16.05 -16.64 -7.26
CA VAL A 95 -14.68 -16.42 -7.74
C VAL A 95 -14.63 -15.86 -9.17
N THR A 96 -15.38 -16.46 -10.11
CA THR A 96 -15.36 -16.04 -11.52
C THR A 96 -15.95 -14.65 -11.71
N LYS A 97 -17.06 -14.31 -10.99
CA LYS A 97 -17.71 -13.01 -11.08
C LYS A 97 -16.77 -11.89 -10.57
N ILE A 98 -16.06 -12.15 -9.46
CA ILE A 98 -15.08 -11.21 -8.91
C ILE A 98 -13.95 -10.99 -9.90
N ARG A 99 -13.30 -12.07 -10.40
CA ARG A 99 -12.14 -11.98 -11.30
C ARG A 99 -12.43 -11.22 -12.59
N GLN A 100 -13.65 -11.27 -13.10
CA GLN A 100 -14.04 -10.50 -14.28
C GLN A 100 -14.13 -9.00 -14.05
N LYS A 101 -14.38 -8.56 -12.81
CA LYS A 101 -14.65 -7.17 -12.44
C LYS A 101 -13.50 -6.45 -11.76
N ILE A 102 -12.47 -7.18 -11.36
CA ILE A 102 -11.30 -6.61 -10.67
C ILE A 102 -10.09 -6.53 -11.58
N GLY A 103 -9.22 -5.54 -11.29
CA GLY A 103 -7.87 -5.45 -11.81
C GLY A 103 -6.85 -5.77 -10.72
N ILE A 104 -5.75 -6.44 -11.09
CA ILE A 104 -4.70 -6.80 -10.14
C ILE A 104 -3.36 -6.34 -10.69
N ILE A 105 -2.69 -5.46 -9.94
CA ILE A 105 -1.37 -4.93 -10.24
C ILE A 105 -0.48 -5.30 -9.07
N LEU A 106 0.42 -6.26 -9.31
CA LEU A 106 1.40 -6.70 -8.31
C LEU A 106 2.71 -5.97 -8.56
N GLY A 107 3.43 -5.62 -7.51
CA GLY A 107 4.77 -5.09 -7.60
C GLY A 107 5.76 -6.10 -8.19
N GLY A 108 6.77 -5.61 -8.89
CA GLY A 108 7.80 -6.43 -9.52
C GLY A 108 7.54 -6.80 -10.98
N GLU A 109 8.52 -7.46 -11.61
CA GLU A 109 8.52 -7.72 -13.06
C GLU A 109 7.75 -8.96 -13.51
N ARG A 110 7.04 -9.65 -12.60
CA ARG A 110 6.37 -10.93 -12.89
C ARG A 110 5.04 -10.73 -13.61
N GLY A 111 4.79 -11.57 -14.63
CA GLY A 111 3.49 -11.65 -15.30
C GLY A 111 3.36 -10.85 -16.58
N LEU A 112 4.48 -10.36 -17.16
CA LEU A 112 4.57 -9.91 -18.54
C LEU A 112 5.36 -10.93 -19.37
N TYR A 113 4.94 -11.12 -20.60
CA TYR A 113 5.67 -11.94 -21.60
C TYR A 113 6.75 -11.07 -22.23
N THR A 114 7.97 -11.18 -21.78
CA THR A 114 9.06 -10.26 -22.16
C THR A 114 9.50 -10.37 -23.61
N ARG A 115 9.31 -11.53 -24.22
CA ARG A 115 9.73 -11.82 -25.62
C ARG A 115 8.76 -11.34 -26.70
N VAL A 116 7.58 -10.86 -26.31
CA VAL A 116 6.58 -10.30 -27.23
C VAL A 116 6.41 -8.80 -26.99
N SER A 117 5.71 -8.13 -27.91
CA SER A 117 5.48 -6.68 -27.83
C SER A 117 4.50 -6.31 -26.70
N ALA A 118 4.44 -5.02 -26.32
CA ALA A 118 3.45 -4.54 -25.37
C ALA A 118 2.02 -4.71 -25.88
N ILE A 119 1.77 -4.48 -27.17
CA ILE A 119 0.46 -4.72 -27.80
C ILE A 119 0.08 -6.20 -27.65
N ASP A 120 0.98 -7.13 -27.96
CA ASP A 120 0.66 -8.55 -27.93
C ASP A 120 0.47 -9.05 -26.49
N ASN A 121 1.22 -8.49 -25.53
CA ASN A 121 0.94 -8.71 -24.12
C ASN A 121 -0.51 -8.32 -23.78
N LEU A 122 -0.92 -7.11 -24.12
CA LEU A 122 -2.24 -6.61 -23.78
C LEU A 122 -3.34 -7.35 -24.56
N ARG A 123 -3.11 -7.76 -25.81
CA ARG A 123 -4.04 -8.62 -26.59
C ARG A 123 -4.26 -9.96 -25.89
N TYR A 124 -3.18 -10.61 -25.47
CA TYR A 124 -3.28 -11.88 -24.75
C TYR A 124 -4.15 -11.75 -23.49
N PHE A 125 -3.90 -10.72 -22.66
CA PHE A 125 -4.69 -10.53 -21.47
C PHE A 125 -6.13 -10.09 -21.76
N ALA A 126 -6.36 -9.28 -22.80
CA ALA A 126 -7.69 -8.93 -23.26
C ALA A 126 -8.52 -10.17 -23.63
N ASP A 127 -7.92 -11.09 -24.39
CA ASP A 127 -8.57 -12.34 -24.78
C ASP A 127 -8.82 -13.24 -23.56
N LEU A 128 -7.87 -13.31 -22.62
CA LEU A 128 -8.01 -14.07 -21.36
C LEU A 128 -9.16 -13.54 -20.48
N TYR A 129 -9.37 -12.23 -20.45
CA TYR A 129 -10.48 -11.59 -19.73
C TYR A 129 -11.78 -11.53 -20.53
N GLY A 130 -11.82 -12.04 -21.77
CA GLY A 130 -13.01 -12.04 -22.61
C GLY A 130 -13.41 -10.66 -23.13
N VAL A 131 -12.45 -9.75 -23.29
CA VAL A 131 -12.71 -8.43 -23.90
C VAL A 131 -13.09 -8.62 -25.36
N SER A 132 -14.26 -8.09 -25.78
CA SER A 132 -14.75 -8.23 -27.15
C SER A 132 -13.75 -7.72 -28.17
N SER A 133 -13.54 -8.47 -29.25
CA SER A 133 -12.65 -8.10 -30.35
C SER A 133 -13.01 -6.75 -30.99
N SER A 134 -14.30 -6.37 -30.96
CA SER A 134 -14.79 -5.10 -31.50
C SER A 134 -14.27 -3.85 -30.76
N ILE A 135 -13.90 -3.99 -29.48
CA ILE A 135 -13.41 -2.87 -28.65
C ILE A 135 -11.95 -3.05 -28.24
N ARG A 136 -11.41 -4.27 -28.34
CA ARG A 136 -10.10 -4.67 -27.81
C ARG A 136 -8.96 -3.78 -28.28
N ASP A 137 -8.80 -3.60 -29.59
CA ASP A 137 -7.67 -2.86 -30.15
C ASP A 137 -7.74 -1.36 -29.81
N ASN A 138 -8.94 -0.77 -29.77
CA ASN A 138 -9.14 0.60 -29.28
C ASN A 138 -8.79 0.72 -27.80
N ARG A 139 -9.24 -0.23 -26.98
CA ARG A 139 -8.93 -0.27 -25.55
C ARG A 139 -7.43 -0.38 -25.29
N ILE A 140 -6.73 -1.22 -26.04
CA ILE A 140 -5.26 -1.36 -25.96
C ILE A 140 -4.57 -0.05 -26.31
N LYS A 141 -5.00 0.61 -27.38
CA LYS A 141 -4.47 1.91 -27.79
C LYS A 141 -4.64 2.97 -26.69
N GLU A 142 -5.87 3.11 -26.16
CA GLU A 142 -6.17 4.04 -25.06
C GLU A 142 -5.28 3.78 -23.83
N LEU A 143 -5.10 2.52 -23.44
CA LEU A 143 -4.30 2.17 -22.29
C LEU A 143 -2.81 2.44 -22.53
N LEU A 144 -2.27 2.12 -23.70
CA LEU A 144 -0.88 2.42 -24.05
C LEU A 144 -0.61 3.93 -24.12
N GLN A 145 -1.57 4.71 -24.58
CA GLN A 145 -1.52 6.17 -24.54
C GLN A 145 -1.56 6.69 -23.10
N PHE A 146 -2.48 6.18 -22.29
CA PHE A 146 -2.62 6.56 -20.88
C PHE A 146 -1.33 6.34 -20.08
N ILE A 147 -0.63 5.25 -20.34
CA ILE A 147 0.65 4.94 -19.63
C ILE A 147 1.88 5.53 -20.35
N GLY A 148 1.70 6.30 -21.43
CA GLY A 148 2.80 6.93 -22.18
C GLY A 148 3.73 5.94 -22.90
N LEU A 149 3.21 4.81 -23.40
CA LEU A 149 3.98 3.76 -24.08
C LEU A 149 3.50 3.47 -25.51
N TRP A 150 2.65 4.33 -26.09
CA TRP A 150 2.13 4.09 -27.43
C TRP A 150 3.21 4.06 -28.51
N ASP A 151 4.20 4.94 -28.44
CA ASP A 151 5.28 5.02 -29.44
C ASP A 151 6.24 3.81 -29.38
N ARG A 152 6.23 3.11 -28.23
CA ARG A 152 7.02 1.91 -28.00
C ARG A 152 6.17 0.64 -28.01
N ALA A 153 4.90 0.72 -28.39
CA ALA A 153 3.89 -0.33 -28.29
C ALA A 153 4.28 -1.64 -28.99
N ARG A 154 5.06 -1.58 -30.08
CA ARG A 154 5.51 -2.71 -30.89
C ARG A 154 6.87 -3.27 -30.46
N ASP A 155 7.56 -2.61 -29.55
CA ASP A 155 8.84 -3.08 -29.04
C ASP A 155 8.65 -4.27 -28.12
N ARG A 156 9.62 -5.18 -28.09
CA ARG A 156 9.62 -6.30 -27.15
C ARG A 156 9.76 -5.78 -25.72
N VAL A 157 8.97 -6.33 -24.81
CA VAL A 157 8.96 -5.90 -23.40
C VAL A 157 10.30 -6.16 -22.70
N GLU A 158 11.14 -7.08 -23.20
CA GLU A 158 12.50 -7.28 -22.67
C GLU A 158 13.37 -6.03 -22.79
N THR A 159 13.11 -5.14 -23.78
CA THR A 159 13.84 -3.89 -23.99
C THR A 159 13.33 -2.73 -23.11
N TYR A 160 12.27 -2.94 -22.33
CA TYR A 160 11.67 -1.92 -21.48
C TYR A 160 12.46 -1.74 -20.19
N SER A 161 12.59 -0.48 -19.76
CA SER A 161 13.08 -0.16 -18.42
C SER A 161 12.13 -0.72 -17.35
N LYS A 162 12.58 -0.80 -16.10
CA LYS A 162 11.76 -1.24 -14.97
C LYS A 162 10.47 -0.39 -14.83
N GLY A 163 10.59 0.94 -14.96
CA GLY A 163 9.45 1.84 -14.94
C GLY A 163 8.48 1.63 -16.11
N MET A 164 8.97 1.38 -17.32
CA MET A 164 8.13 1.05 -18.47
C MET A 164 7.38 -0.27 -18.26
N LYS A 165 8.05 -1.29 -17.72
CA LYS A 165 7.41 -2.57 -17.36
C LYS A 165 6.32 -2.36 -16.31
N GLN A 166 6.58 -1.56 -15.27
CA GLN A 166 5.58 -1.25 -14.25
C GLN A 166 4.36 -0.53 -14.83
N ARG A 167 4.56 0.46 -15.71
CA ARG A 167 3.47 1.14 -16.42
C ARG A 167 2.67 0.15 -17.28
N LEU A 168 3.32 -0.79 -17.96
CA LEU A 168 2.64 -1.85 -18.71
C LEU A 168 1.85 -2.81 -17.79
N HIS A 169 2.34 -3.09 -16.58
CA HIS A 169 1.57 -3.83 -15.56
C HIS A 169 0.27 -3.11 -15.17
N ILE A 170 0.32 -1.77 -15.05
CA ILE A 170 -0.88 -0.96 -14.79
C ILE A 170 -1.86 -1.13 -15.96
N ALA A 171 -1.42 -0.95 -17.21
CA ALA A 171 -2.28 -1.13 -18.39
C ALA A 171 -2.90 -2.53 -18.45
N ARG A 172 -2.11 -3.58 -18.15
CA ARG A 172 -2.61 -4.95 -18.06
C ARG A 172 -3.71 -5.11 -17.01
N GLY A 173 -3.51 -4.54 -15.82
CA GLY A 173 -4.51 -4.59 -14.74
C GLY A 173 -5.78 -3.80 -15.05
N LEU A 174 -5.76 -2.94 -16.07
CA LEU A 174 -6.89 -2.12 -16.50
C LEU A 174 -7.59 -2.67 -17.75
N ILE A 175 -7.11 -3.74 -18.36
CA ILE A 175 -7.52 -4.19 -19.70
C ILE A 175 -9.01 -4.53 -19.77
N ASN A 176 -9.57 -5.16 -18.74
CA ASN A 176 -10.99 -5.52 -18.63
C ASN A 176 -11.88 -4.40 -18.08
N ASN A 177 -11.37 -3.15 -17.99
CA ASN A 177 -12.07 -2.00 -17.43
C ASN A 177 -12.64 -2.24 -16.01
N PRO A 178 -11.83 -2.67 -15.05
CA PRO A 178 -12.31 -3.10 -13.73
C PRO A 178 -12.98 -1.96 -12.95
N GLU A 179 -13.94 -2.32 -12.08
CA GLU A 179 -14.58 -1.42 -11.13
C GLU A 179 -13.68 -1.20 -9.89
N LEU A 180 -12.94 -2.24 -9.50
CA LEU A 180 -12.05 -2.25 -8.35
C LEU A 180 -10.65 -2.74 -8.77
N ILE A 181 -9.63 -2.03 -8.32
CA ILE A 181 -8.23 -2.32 -8.65
C ILE A 181 -7.48 -2.60 -7.34
N PHE A 182 -6.79 -3.73 -7.29
CA PHE A 182 -5.85 -4.07 -6.23
C PHE A 182 -4.44 -3.77 -6.69
N MET A 183 -3.72 -2.95 -5.93
CA MET A 183 -2.33 -2.57 -6.19
C MET A 183 -1.46 -2.98 -5.01
N ASP A 184 -0.59 -3.97 -5.22
CA ASP A 184 0.34 -4.45 -4.18
C ASP A 184 1.72 -3.86 -4.45
N GLU A 185 2.10 -2.86 -3.64
CA GLU A 185 3.38 -2.13 -3.70
C GLU A 185 3.75 -1.61 -5.11
N PRO A 186 2.89 -0.80 -5.77
CA PRO A 186 3.04 -0.45 -7.19
C PRO A 186 4.27 0.40 -7.52
N THR A 187 4.91 1.02 -6.55
CA THR A 187 6.08 1.92 -6.74
C THR A 187 7.38 1.32 -6.20
N ILE A 188 7.31 0.09 -5.66
CA ILE A 188 8.51 -0.52 -5.05
C ILE A 188 9.68 -0.64 -6.03
N GLY A 189 10.82 -0.12 -5.60
CA GLY A 189 12.07 -0.18 -6.37
C GLY A 189 12.04 0.58 -7.69
N LEU A 190 11.13 1.52 -7.87
CA LEU A 190 11.17 2.50 -8.95
C LEU A 190 11.99 3.72 -8.55
N ASP A 191 12.60 4.36 -9.54
CA ASP A 191 13.24 5.66 -9.35
C ASP A 191 12.21 6.71 -8.90
N PRO A 192 12.62 7.74 -8.12
CA PRO A 192 11.71 8.73 -7.54
C PRO A 192 10.79 9.42 -8.55
N GLU A 193 11.31 9.72 -9.74
CA GLU A 193 10.54 10.34 -10.83
C GLU A 193 9.44 9.42 -11.34
N ILE A 194 9.78 8.17 -11.64
CA ILE A 194 8.83 7.15 -12.13
C ILE A 194 7.80 6.81 -11.06
N ALA A 195 8.21 6.75 -9.78
CA ALA A 195 7.29 6.54 -8.67
C ALA A 195 6.28 7.70 -8.58
N ARG A 196 6.72 8.95 -8.74
CA ARG A 196 5.85 10.13 -8.78
C ARG A 196 4.85 10.08 -9.94
N GLU A 197 5.30 9.72 -11.14
CA GLU A 197 4.41 9.53 -12.30
C GLU A 197 3.38 8.42 -12.04
N THR A 198 3.80 7.31 -11.45
CA THR A 198 2.92 6.20 -11.09
C THR A 198 1.84 6.66 -10.10
N ARG A 199 2.20 7.42 -9.06
CA ARG A 199 1.22 7.99 -8.12
C ARG A 199 0.23 8.94 -8.81
N LYS A 200 0.70 9.75 -9.76
CA LYS A 200 -0.19 10.60 -10.57
C LYS A 200 -1.20 9.77 -11.35
N MET A 201 -0.78 8.69 -12.02
CA MET A 201 -1.69 7.79 -12.73
C MET A 201 -2.72 7.15 -11.79
N ILE A 202 -2.32 6.79 -10.56
CA ILE A 202 -3.22 6.23 -9.55
C ILE A 202 -4.30 7.26 -9.18
N LYS A 203 -3.94 8.53 -8.94
CA LYS A 203 -4.90 9.62 -8.68
C LYS A 203 -5.89 9.80 -9.84
N GLU A 204 -5.40 9.84 -11.07
CA GLU A 204 -6.25 9.95 -12.27
C GLU A 204 -7.26 8.78 -12.39
N LEU A 205 -6.89 7.58 -11.98
CA LEU A 205 -7.83 6.44 -11.98
C LEU A 205 -8.97 6.64 -10.96
N VAL A 206 -8.67 7.18 -9.79
CA VAL A 206 -9.70 7.50 -8.78
C VAL A 206 -10.60 8.62 -9.25
N GLU A 207 -10.05 9.67 -9.85
CA GLU A 207 -10.83 10.77 -10.45
C GLU A 207 -11.78 10.27 -11.55
N LYS A 208 -11.40 9.20 -12.27
CA LYS A 208 -12.25 8.48 -13.23
C LYS A 208 -13.26 7.53 -12.58
N GLY A 209 -13.43 7.60 -11.26
CA GLY A 209 -14.41 6.81 -10.50
C GLY A 209 -13.98 5.37 -10.17
N LYS A 210 -12.72 5.02 -10.35
CA LYS A 210 -12.23 3.68 -9.95
C LYS A 210 -12.08 3.58 -8.45
N THR A 211 -12.42 2.41 -7.89
CA THR A 211 -12.08 2.06 -6.51
C THR A 211 -10.71 1.40 -6.50
N ILE A 212 -9.86 1.76 -5.54
CA ILE A 212 -8.50 1.21 -5.45
C ILE A 212 -8.20 0.78 -4.02
N LEU A 213 -7.74 -0.46 -3.84
CA LEU A 213 -7.06 -0.90 -2.63
C LEU A 213 -5.57 -0.99 -2.92
N LEU A 214 -4.81 -0.12 -2.24
CA LEU A 214 -3.36 0.01 -2.37
C LEU A 214 -2.67 -0.59 -1.16
N THR A 215 -1.65 -1.43 -1.35
CA THR A 215 -0.70 -1.73 -0.26
C THR A 215 0.61 -1.03 -0.50
N THR A 216 1.19 -0.56 0.58
CA THR A 216 2.54 0.01 0.59
C THR A 216 3.17 -0.12 1.99
N HIS A 217 4.48 -0.06 2.05
CA HIS A 217 5.20 0.15 3.30
C HIS A 217 5.74 1.59 3.39
N TYR A 218 5.53 2.41 2.37
CA TYR A 218 5.89 3.82 2.35
C TYR A 218 4.73 4.67 2.88
N MET A 219 4.88 5.19 4.11
CA MET A 219 3.84 5.97 4.77
C MET A 219 3.48 7.26 4.03
N PHE A 220 4.49 7.92 3.41
CA PHE A 220 4.28 9.12 2.63
C PHE A 220 3.37 8.89 1.40
N GLU A 221 3.42 7.70 0.80
CA GLU A 221 2.54 7.32 -0.30
C GLU A 221 1.08 7.23 0.13
N ALA A 222 0.85 6.59 1.28
CA ALA A 222 -0.48 6.47 1.85
C ALA A 222 -1.02 7.84 2.27
N ASP A 223 -0.17 8.69 2.82
CA ASP A 223 -0.51 10.07 3.19
C ASP A 223 -0.87 10.93 1.98
N GLU A 224 -0.16 10.76 0.86
CA GLU A 224 -0.37 11.51 -0.38
C GLU A 224 -1.61 11.04 -1.16
N LEU A 225 -1.89 9.74 -1.14
CA LEU A 225 -2.84 9.10 -2.06
C LEU A 225 -4.16 8.72 -1.41
N CYS A 226 -4.14 8.20 -0.19
CA CYS A 226 -5.27 7.46 0.36
C CYS A 226 -6.26 8.36 1.07
N LYS A 227 -7.56 8.09 0.88
CA LYS A 227 -8.63 8.73 1.65
C LYS A 227 -8.68 8.20 3.07
N ARG A 228 -8.57 6.88 3.25
CA ARG A 228 -8.42 6.19 4.53
C ARG A 228 -7.29 5.19 4.47
N VAL A 229 -6.69 4.94 5.62
CA VAL A 229 -5.55 4.04 5.78
C VAL A 229 -5.81 3.09 6.94
N ALA A 230 -5.67 1.79 6.68
CA ALA A 230 -5.58 0.77 7.71
C ALA A 230 -4.11 0.41 7.93
N ILE A 231 -3.63 0.56 9.15
CA ILE A 231 -2.31 0.12 9.56
C ILE A 231 -2.39 -1.33 10.01
N ILE A 232 -1.64 -2.21 9.32
CA ILE A 232 -1.58 -3.64 9.63
C ILE A 232 -0.22 -3.99 10.24
N ARG A 233 -0.22 -4.75 11.34
CA ARG A 233 0.96 -5.29 12.01
C ARG A 233 0.69 -6.71 12.50
N ASN A 234 1.63 -7.64 12.26
CA ASN A 234 1.54 -9.03 12.72
C ASN A 234 0.22 -9.74 12.36
N GLY A 235 -0.38 -9.38 11.22
CA GLY A 235 -1.63 -9.97 10.73
C GLY A 235 -2.90 -9.37 11.32
N GLU A 236 -2.83 -8.23 12.00
CA GLU A 236 -3.97 -7.54 12.63
C GLU A 236 -3.99 -6.05 12.24
N ILE A 237 -5.17 -5.44 12.14
CA ILE A 237 -5.30 -3.99 11.95
C ILE A 237 -5.18 -3.31 13.31
N VAL A 238 -4.17 -2.46 13.47
CA VAL A 238 -3.90 -1.73 14.71
C VAL A 238 -4.56 -0.33 14.73
N ALA A 239 -4.80 0.26 13.57
CA ALA A 239 -5.53 1.53 13.43
C ALA A 239 -6.13 1.65 12.04
N LEU A 240 -7.27 2.37 11.93
CA LEU A 240 -7.93 2.67 10.67
C LEU A 240 -8.59 4.05 10.78
N ASP A 241 -8.12 5.00 9.97
CA ASP A 241 -8.68 6.35 9.88
C ASP A 241 -8.18 7.03 8.58
N THR A 242 -8.57 8.29 8.38
CA THR A 242 -7.93 9.17 7.41
C THR A 242 -6.47 9.42 7.79
N PRO A 243 -5.56 9.74 6.84
CA PRO A 243 -4.19 10.12 7.17
C PRO A 243 -4.11 11.22 8.23
N SER A 244 -4.97 12.24 8.11
CA SER A 244 -5.07 13.32 9.09
C SER A 244 -5.59 12.84 10.46
N GLY A 245 -6.52 11.87 10.49
CA GLY A 245 -7.01 11.25 11.72
C GLY A 245 -5.91 10.45 12.43
N LEU A 246 -5.13 9.68 11.68
CA LEU A 246 -4.00 8.92 12.22
C LEU A 246 -2.90 9.85 12.78
N LYS A 247 -2.60 10.96 12.11
CA LYS A 247 -1.64 11.96 12.63
C LYS A 247 -2.07 12.58 13.96
N LYS A 248 -3.37 12.57 14.32
CA LYS A 248 -3.82 13.05 15.63
C LYS A 248 -3.28 12.24 16.81
N TYR A 249 -2.91 10.98 16.60
CA TYR A 249 -2.24 10.20 17.66
C TYR A 249 -0.89 10.78 18.09
N VAL A 250 -0.34 11.70 17.30
CA VAL A 250 0.95 12.38 17.53
C VAL A 250 0.82 13.92 17.48
N ILE A 251 -0.41 14.47 17.49
CA ILE A 251 -0.65 15.93 17.32
C ILE A 251 -0.06 16.77 18.45
N ASP A 252 0.00 16.21 19.66
CA ASP A 252 0.61 16.85 20.84
C ASP A 252 2.12 16.67 20.89
N THR A 253 2.71 16.20 19.80
CA THR A 253 4.14 16.00 19.68
C THR A 253 4.71 16.84 18.55
N ARG A 254 6.03 16.98 18.53
CA ARG A 254 6.81 17.52 17.41
C ARG A 254 7.99 16.62 17.13
N VAL A 255 8.54 16.72 15.94
CA VAL A 255 9.72 15.96 15.53
C VAL A 255 10.88 16.94 15.39
N VAL A 256 11.92 16.73 16.16
CA VAL A 256 13.20 17.42 15.99
C VAL A 256 14.04 16.54 15.06
N GLU A 257 14.24 17.02 13.84
CA GLU A 257 15.09 16.37 12.84
C GLU A 257 16.47 16.99 12.88
N VAL A 258 17.48 16.17 13.18
CA VAL A 258 18.89 16.57 13.22
C VAL A 258 19.59 15.94 12.03
N GLU A 259 20.19 16.76 11.19
CA GLU A 259 21.00 16.36 10.07
C GLU A 259 22.47 16.52 10.43
N GLY A 260 23.27 15.47 10.29
CA GLY A 260 24.67 15.51 10.71
C GLY A 260 25.52 14.39 10.15
N PHE A 261 26.71 14.25 10.73
CA PHE A 261 27.68 13.18 10.44
C PHE A 261 28.41 12.76 11.71
N GLY A 262 28.73 11.48 11.81
CA GLY A 262 29.41 10.92 12.99
C GLY A 262 28.47 10.54 14.14
N ILE A 263 27.13 10.58 13.91
CA ILE A 263 26.14 10.13 14.88
C ILE A 263 26.26 8.60 15.01
N THR A 264 26.40 8.13 16.24
CA THR A 264 26.61 6.73 16.56
C THR A 264 25.38 6.06 17.15
N ASP A 265 25.28 4.73 17.03
CA ASP A 265 24.19 3.96 17.67
C ASP A 265 24.11 4.18 19.19
N LYS A 266 25.26 4.49 19.85
CA LYS A 266 25.30 4.80 21.26
C LYS A 266 24.60 6.11 21.56
N GLU A 267 24.85 7.17 20.81
CA GLU A 267 24.17 8.48 20.95
C GLU A 267 22.67 8.35 20.66
N VAL A 268 22.29 7.55 19.66
CA VAL A 268 20.87 7.24 19.38
C VAL A 268 20.22 6.52 20.58
N ALA A 269 20.95 5.62 21.24
CA ALA A 269 20.44 4.93 22.43
C ALA A 269 20.32 5.87 23.65
N GLU A 270 21.25 6.81 23.81
CA GLU A 270 21.20 7.82 24.91
C GLU A 270 19.94 8.68 24.82
N PHE A 271 19.48 9.05 23.60
CA PHE A 271 18.22 9.78 23.44
C PHE A 271 16.99 9.00 23.95
N LYS A 272 16.99 7.69 23.94
CA LYS A 272 15.86 6.88 24.43
C LYS A 272 15.70 6.95 25.95
N GLU A 273 16.75 7.33 26.67
CA GLU A 273 16.76 7.49 28.11
C GLU A 273 16.35 8.93 28.57
N VAL A 274 16.23 9.86 27.62
CA VAL A 274 15.79 11.24 27.91
C VAL A 274 14.28 11.25 28.18
N SER A 275 13.89 11.81 29.33
CA SER A 275 12.49 11.76 29.83
C SER A 275 11.44 12.32 28.86
N ASP A 276 11.81 13.35 28.08
CA ASP A 276 10.94 14.02 27.13
C ASP A 276 10.99 13.44 25.72
N VAL A 277 11.70 12.32 25.52
CA VAL A 277 11.77 11.64 24.25
C VAL A 277 10.75 10.51 24.19
N LEU A 278 9.82 10.61 23.23
CA LEU A 278 8.76 9.63 23.01
C LEU A 278 9.20 8.52 22.05
N SER A 279 9.97 8.87 21.03
CA SER A 279 10.56 7.92 20.10
C SER A 279 11.78 8.52 19.40
N VAL A 280 12.70 7.65 18.98
CA VAL A 280 13.90 8.01 18.20
C VAL A 280 14.01 7.08 17.02
N SER A 281 14.25 7.64 15.84
CA SER A 281 14.63 6.90 14.65
C SER A 281 15.82 7.55 14.00
N ALA A 282 16.73 6.75 13.44
CA ALA A 282 17.93 7.22 12.79
C ALA A 282 18.14 6.52 11.45
N ASP A 283 18.51 7.30 10.44
CA ASP A 283 19.05 6.82 9.17
C ASP A 283 20.54 7.22 9.15
N LEU A 284 21.41 6.25 9.40
CA LEU A 284 22.85 6.44 9.56
C LEU A 284 23.58 6.13 8.25
N GLY A 285 23.18 6.76 7.14
CA GLY A 285 23.86 6.65 5.85
C GLY A 285 25.32 7.13 5.88
N GLU A 286 26.15 6.64 4.95
CA GLU A 286 27.60 6.95 4.90
C GLU A 286 27.93 8.43 4.68
N ASN A 287 27.12 9.15 3.91
CA ASN A 287 27.38 10.55 3.54
C ASN A 287 26.49 11.56 4.26
N LYS A 288 25.38 11.11 4.79
CA LYS A 288 24.40 11.93 5.46
C LYS A 288 23.65 11.09 6.47
N GLN A 289 23.57 11.60 7.68
CA GLN A 289 22.84 10.95 8.78
C GLN A 289 21.68 11.84 9.20
N ILE A 290 20.52 11.24 9.41
CA ILE A 290 19.32 11.95 9.84
C ILE A 290 18.80 11.25 11.09
N LEU A 291 18.75 12.02 12.19
CA LEU A 291 18.15 11.61 13.45
C LEU A 291 16.81 12.31 13.62
N LYS A 292 15.74 11.57 13.88
CA LYS A 292 14.41 12.11 14.18
C LYS A 292 14.06 11.78 15.61
N ILE A 293 13.83 12.81 16.40
CA ILE A 293 13.51 12.72 17.83
C ILE A 293 12.09 13.23 18.00
N GLN A 294 11.16 12.41 18.45
CA GLN A 294 9.79 12.80 18.73
C GLN A 294 9.66 13.19 20.19
N THR A 295 9.11 14.38 20.44
CA THR A 295 8.96 14.96 21.79
C THR A 295 7.57 15.56 21.97
N PRO A 296 7.07 15.76 23.20
CA PRO A 296 5.88 16.56 23.45
C PRO A 296 6.01 17.99 22.90
N LYS A 297 4.90 18.60 22.48
CA LYS A 297 4.88 20.03 22.16
C LYS A 297 5.28 20.83 23.40
N GLY A 298 6.29 21.70 23.24
CA GLY A 298 6.79 22.53 24.35
C GLY A 298 8.06 21.98 25.01
N SER A 299 8.49 20.77 24.78
CA SER A 299 9.78 20.29 25.31
C SER A 299 10.95 21.05 24.69
N GLU A 300 11.87 21.52 25.53
CA GLU A 300 13.11 22.21 25.11
C GLU A 300 14.26 21.23 24.99
N ILE A 301 14.18 20.30 24.00
CA ILE A 301 15.17 19.22 23.82
C ILE A 301 16.45 19.67 23.08
N ILE A 302 16.52 20.90 22.64
CA ILE A 302 17.68 21.39 21.85
C ILE A 302 18.98 21.32 22.65
N SER A 303 18.93 21.58 23.98
CA SER A 303 20.08 21.49 24.88
C SER A 303 20.62 20.07 24.97
N GLU A 304 19.73 19.08 25.12
CA GLU A 304 20.06 17.65 25.16
C GLU A 304 20.65 17.18 23.82
N VAL A 305 20.07 17.65 22.70
CA VAL A 305 20.61 17.38 21.35
C VAL A 305 22.06 17.86 21.24
N GLN A 306 22.35 19.09 21.71
CA GLN A 306 23.69 19.63 21.68
C GLN A 306 24.67 18.90 22.61
N GLU A 307 24.20 18.46 23.77
CA GLU A 307 25.03 17.74 24.76
C GLU A 307 25.36 16.33 24.31
N ILE A 308 24.35 15.56 23.88
CA ILE A 308 24.53 14.16 23.44
C ILE A 308 25.36 14.12 22.16
N LEU A 309 25.08 14.99 21.19
CA LEU A 309 25.75 15.01 19.90
C LEU A 309 26.99 15.92 19.85
N LYS A 310 27.57 16.29 21.00
CA LYS A 310 28.73 17.19 21.06
C LYS A 310 29.96 16.72 20.28
N ASN A 311 30.09 15.41 20.05
CA ASN A 311 31.19 14.79 19.29
C ASN A 311 30.81 14.57 17.82
N SER A 312 29.56 14.77 17.45
CA SER A 312 29.04 14.64 16.10
C SER A 312 28.98 15.98 15.40
N ARG A 313 29.13 15.98 14.08
CA ARG A 313 29.07 17.20 13.27
C ARG A 313 27.63 17.45 12.84
N ILE A 314 26.95 18.40 13.48
CA ILE A 314 25.57 18.78 13.17
C ILE A 314 25.61 19.84 12.05
N TYR A 315 24.81 19.62 11.00
CA TYR A 315 24.66 20.53 9.88
C TYR A 315 23.38 21.35 9.99
N ASP A 316 22.29 20.75 10.49
CA ASP A 316 20.98 21.40 10.56
C ASP A 316 20.11 20.76 11.65
N ILE A 317 19.25 21.58 12.27
CA ILE A 317 18.24 21.12 13.22
C ILE A 317 16.91 21.76 12.82
N LYS A 318 15.91 20.93 12.49
CA LYS A 318 14.58 21.35 12.06
C LYS A 318 13.51 20.83 13.00
N ILE A 319 12.56 21.67 13.35
CA ILE A 319 11.34 21.24 14.04
C ILE A 319 10.26 21.05 12.97
N LYS A 320 9.72 19.83 12.89
CA LYS A 320 8.70 19.46 11.90
C LYS A 320 7.41 19.02 12.58
N GLU A 321 6.29 19.27 11.91
CA GLU A 321 5.02 18.65 12.28
C GLU A 321 5.11 17.13 12.04
N PRO A 322 4.47 16.31 12.90
CA PRO A 322 4.51 14.86 12.77
C PRO A 322 3.91 14.37 11.46
N THR A 323 4.52 13.35 10.90
CA THR A 323 4.09 12.67 9.66
C THR A 323 3.25 11.44 9.98
N LEU A 324 2.67 10.82 8.94
CA LEU A 324 2.01 9.51 9.09
C LEU A 324 3.02 8.41 9.51
N GLU A 325 4.29 8.56 9.16
CA GLU A 325 5.37 7.65 9.60
C GLU A 325 5.58 7.72 11.12
N ASP A 326 5.57 8.93 11.69
CA ASP A 326 5.71 9.14 13.13
C ASP A 326 4.49 8.57 13.89
N ALA A 327 3.28 8.76 13.34
CA ALA A 327 2.07 8.15 13.88
C ALA A 327 2.14 6.61 13.84
N TYR A 328 2.61 6.05 12.73
CA TYR A 328 2.83 4.62 12.58
C TYR A 328 3.81 4.09 13.64
N LEU A 329 4.98 4.71 13.78
CA LEU A 329 6.00 4.29 14.75
C LEU A 329 5.43 4.26 16.17
N ARG A 330 4.66 5.28 16.58
CA ARG A 330 4.01 5.31 17.89
C ARG A 330 2.98 4.20 18.08
N LEU A 331 2.14 3.95 17.08
CA LEU A 331 1.09 2.93 17.13
C LEU A 331 1.64 1.49 17.15
N VAL A 332 2.87 1.28 16.69
CA VAL A 332 3.48 -0.06 16.64
C VAL A 332 4.52 -0.30 17.73
N THR A 333 4.98 0.73 18.45
CA THR A 333 5.96 0.58 19.57
C THR A 333 5.26 0.39 20.91
N ASN A 334 4.00 0.85 21.03
CA ASN A 334 3.12 0.60 22.18
C ASN A 334 2.34 -0.71 21.97
#